data_ad409a282ee29a1ca7d8e83cb494107f
#
_entry.id   ad409a282ee29a1ca7d8e83cb494107f
#
_cell.length_a   1.000
_cell.length_b   1.000
_cell.length_c   1.000
_cell.angle_alpha   90.00
_cell.angle_beta   90.00
_cell.angle_gamma   90.00
#
_symmetry.space_group_name_H-M   'P 1'
#
loop_
_entity.id
_entity.type
_entity.pdbx_description
1 polymer ?
#
loop_
_entity_poly.entity_id
_entity_poly.type
_entity_poly.pdbx_seq_one_letter_code
_entity_poly.pdbx_strand_id
1 'polypeptide(L)'
;MTRILSYNILVGGKRRVDQLTNIISSAQPDIVGLVEANNPRVVEEIAQRLGMQYRMSGSYTQAYNWQNALLSRLPIIETHVHNHPDILTKPFLEVCIEEADGRKLTVFITHLASAFYRSRGGDGQRQREVQAILRIMASKRGTPHLLMGDFNAIAPGDQLKASALLRYLIKMDQLYRRNPHQHLGYPNLDSVIPERLHFLYPFLETIAHNKVLCALLDKAGSVYTSRGSISMLRKAGYIDCFRLKNPKDPGFTCPAGSLAGRIDYIFASPDLAERLAASYVVTEGNGISGDEASDHLPIVAEFGECIEGVNGPVHGLTTTGPLT
;
A
#
# COMPACT_ATOMS: atom_id res chain seq x y z
N MET A 1 2.81 20.32 -9.85
CA MET A 1 3.10 18.85 -9.69
C MET A 1 2.64 18.42 -8.31
N THR A 2 1.85 17.35 -8.17
CA THR A 2 1.33 16.85 -6.90
C THR A 2 2.01 15.53 -6.56
N ARG A 3 2.69 15.47 -5.40
CA ARG A 3 3.40 14.27 -4.92
C ARG A 3 2.62 13.60 -3.81
N ILE A 4 2.33 12.32 -3.98
CA ILE A 4 1.48 11.52 -3.10
C ILE A 4 2.26 10.34 -2.56
N LEU A 5 2.23 10.14 -1.24
CA LEU A 5 2.93 9.07 -0.54
C LEU A 5 1.93 8.19 0.20
N SER A 6 2.05 6.88 0.08
CA SER A 6 1.29 5.88 0.85
C SER A 6 2.23 5.10 1.76
N TYR A 7 1.89 4.98 3.05
CA TYR A 7 2.74 4.36 4.05
C TYR A 7 1.97 3.62 5.15
N ASN A 8 2.24 2.34 5.32
CA ASN A 8 1.85 1.59 6.51
C ASN A 8 2.88 1.87 7.62
N ILE A 9 2.44 2.49 8.72
CA ILE A 9 3.31 2.95 9.82
C ILE A 9 3.43 1.95 10.98
N LEU A 10 2.98 0.73 10.80
CA LEU A 10 2.99 -0.36 11.77
C LEU A 10 2.42 0.03 13.14
N VAL A 11 1.23 -0.47 13.45
CA VAL A 11 0.58 -0.38 14.78
C VAL A 11 0.64 1.03 15.39
N GLY A 12 0.28 2.06 14.61
CA GLY A 12 0.17 3.46 15.05
C GLY A 12 1.49 4.20 15.24
N GLY A 13 2.62 3.65 14.80
CA GLY A 13 3.91 4.36 14.77
C GLY A 13 4.47 4.78 16.14
N LYS A 14 3.94 4.27 17.24
CA LYS A 14 4.35 4.64 18.59
C LYS A 14 5.87 4.43 18.80
N ARG A 15 6.56 5.44 19.39
CA ARG A 15 8.01 5.50 19.61
C ARG A 15 8.87 5.62 18.34
N ARG A 16 8.24 5.82 17.17
CA ARG A 16 8.96 5.94 15.88
C ARG A 16 8.57 7.21 15.11
N VAL A 17 8.04 8.22 15.81
CA VAL A 17 7.59 9.49 15.18
C VAL A 17 8.74 10.17 14.44
N ASP A 18 9.95 10.22 15.05
CA ASP A 18 11.12 10.83 14.43
C ASP A 18 11.52 10.11 13.13
N GLN A 19 11.61 8.78 13.18
CA GLN A 19 11.96 7.95 12.02
C GLN A 19 10.90 8.09 10.91
N LEU A 20 9.61 7.97 11.27
CA LEU A 20 8.50 8.12 10.33
C LEU A 20 8.50 9.51 9.68
N THR A 21 8.66 10.57 10.48
CA THR A 21 8.70 11.95 9.96
C THR A 21 9.89 12.16 9.03
N ASN A 22 11.07 11.64 9.36
CA ASN A 22 12.26 11.74 8.51
C ASN A 22 12.08 11.04 7.17
N ILE A 23 11.54 9.81 7.16
CA ILE A 23 11.25 9.06 5.93
C ILE A 23 10.20 9.81 5.08
N ILE A 24 9.11 10.28 5.67
CA ILE A 24 8.05 10.99 4.94
C ILE A 24 8.59 12.31 4.38
N SER A 25 9.29 13.11 5.20
CA SER A 25 9.79 14.42 4.79
C SER A 25 10.86 14.36 3.69
N SER A 26 11.65 13.28 3.63
CA SER A 26 12.66 13.10 2.57
C SER A 26 12.05 13.04 1.17
N ALA A 27 10.83 12.52 1.06
CA ALA A 27 10.09 12.48 -0.21
C ALA A 27 9.35 13.78 -0.53
N GLN A 28 9.27 14.75 0.40
CA GLN A 28 8.58 16.03 0.24
C GLN A 28 7.16 15.90 -0.34
N PRO A 29 6.28 15.06 0.21
CA PRO A 29 4.95 14.85 -0.34
C PRO A 29 4.02 16.04 -0.07
N ASP A 30 3.06 16.25 -0.98
CA ASP A 30 1.93 17.16 -0.78
C ASP A 30 0.78 16.47 -0.04
N ILE A 31 0.63 15.16 -0.30
CA ILE A 31 -0.43 14.31 0.27
C ILE A 31 0.21 13.03 0.80
N VAL A 32 -0.18 12.62 2.03
CA VAL A 32 0.29 11.39 2.68
C VAL A 32 -0.90 10.55 3.12
N GLY A 33 -0.99 9.32 2.64
CA GLY A 33 -1.92 8.31 3.17
C GLY A 33 -1.20 7.41 4.16
N LEU A 34 -1.66 7.42 5.40
CA LEU A 34 -1.15 6.57 6.46
C LEU A 34 -2.10 5.40 6.71
N VAL A 35 -1.54 4.22 6.74
CA VAL A 35 -2.23 2.97 7.07
C VAL A 35 -1.72 2.48 8.44
N GLU A 36 -2.56 1.79 9.18
CA GLU A 36 -2.32 1.48 10.60
C GLU A 36 -2.11 2.71 11.48
N ALA A 37 -2.79 3.80 11.17
CA ALA A 37 -2.75 5.06 11.90
C ALA A 37 -3.51 4.98 13.24
N ASN A 38 -3.24 3.94 14.04
CA ASN A 38 -4.03 3.54 15.20
C ASN A 38 -3.83 4.45 16.43
N ASN A 39 -2.86 5.38 16.36
CA ASN A 39 -2.58 6.33 17.43
C ASN A 39 -2.79 7.77 16.93
N PRO A 40 -3.94 8.41 17.25
CA PRO A 40 -4.22 9.77 16.79
C PRO A 40 -3.16 10.80 17.18
N ARG A 41 -2.54 10.67 18.36
CA ARG A 41 -1.48 11.60 18.81
C ARG A 41 -0.23 11.51 17.92
N VAL A 42 0.13 10.32 17.46
CA VAL A 42 1.26 10.14 16.53
C VAL A 42 0.93 10.78 15.18
N VAL A 43 -0.30 10.58 14.67
CA VAL A 43 -0.75 11.20 13.42
C VAL A 43 -0.72 12.73 13.52
N GLU A 44 -1.25 13.27 14.60
CA GLU A 44 -1.24 14.71 14.88
C GLU A 44 0.18 15.27 14.95
N GLU A 45 1.08 14.61 15.68
CA GLU A 45 2.48 15.02 15.82
C GLU A 45 3.22 15.00 14.47
N ILE A 46 3.04 13.94 13.67
CA ILE A 46 3.62 13.86 12.32
C ILE A 46 3.05 15.01 11.44
N ALA A 47 1.73 15.23 11.48
CA ALA A 47 1.08 16.29 10.71
C ALA A 47 1.60 17.68 11.09
N GLN A 48 1.75 17.98 12.37
CA GLN A 48 2.31 19.23 12.88
C GLN A 48 3.76 19.45 12.40
N ARG A 49 4.61 18.43 12.53
CA ARG A 49 6.02 18.50 12.10
C ARG A 49 6.18 18.71 10.60
N LEU A 50 5.24 18.17 9.80
CA LEU A 50 5.23 18.32 8.35
C LEU A 50 4.51 19.59 7.87
N GLY A 51 3.83 20.32 8.76
CA GLY A 51 3.00 21.48 8.41
C GLY A 51 1.79 21.09 7.56
N MET A 52 1.14 19.96 7.88
CA MET A 52 0.02 19.40 7.13
C MET A 52 -1.27 19.40 7.95
N GLN A 53 -2.41 19.57 7.29
CA GLN A 53 -3.72 19.21 7.83
C GLN A 53 -3.86 17.69 7.84
N TYR A 54 -4.76 17.15 8.68
CA TYR A 54 -5.04 15.70 8.65
C TYR A 54 -6.52 15.37 8.82
N ARG A 55 -6.90 14.19 8.35
CA ARG A 55 -8.20 13.53 8.57
C ARG A 55 -7.97 12.07 8.90
N MET A 56 -8.79 11.52 9.79
CA MET A 56 -8.73 10.12 10.20
C MET A 56 -10.04 9.41 9.94
N SER A 57 -9.95 8.12 9.63
CA SER A 57 -11.14 7.29 9.40
C SER A 57 -11.90 6.93 10.69
N GLY A 58 -11.28 7.10 11.87
CA GLY A 58 -11.76 6.44 13.06
C GLY A 58 -11.60 4.92 12.98
N SER A 59 -12.11 4.21 13.98
CA SER A 59 -12.11 2.74 14.05
C SER A 59 -13.52 2.22 14.20
N TYR A 60 -13.77 0.95 13.81
CA TYR A 60 -15.10 0.33 14.00
C TYR A 60 -15.45 0.12 15.47
N THR A 61 -14.47 -0.32 16.26
CA THR A 61 -14.61 -0.54 17.70
C THR A 61 -13.29 -0.30 18.42
N GLN A 62 -13.33 -0.16 19.75
CA GLN A 62 -12.09 -0.06 20.54
C GLN A 62 -11.22 -1.33 20.47
N ALA A 63 -11.84 -2.51 20.30
CA ALA A 63 -11.14 -3.78 20.18
C ALA A 63 -10.44 -3.95 18.81
N TYR A 64 -10.96 -3.29 17.75
CA TYR A 64 -10.41 -3.30 16.40
C TYR A 64 -10.04 -1.88 15.99
N ASN A 65 -9.00 -1.35 16.62
CA ASN A 65 -8.55 0.03 16.44
C ASN A 65 -7.69 0.22 15.17
N TRP A 66 -8.07 -0.42 14.06
CA TRP A 66 -7.42 -0.18 12.77
C TRP A 66 -7.96 1.11 12.15
N GLN A 67 -7.06 2.04 11.87
CA GLN A 67 -7.42 3.35 11.33
C GLN A 67 -6.51 3.71 10.15
N ASN A 68 -7.09 4.48 9.23
CA ASN A 68 -6.37 5.14 8.16
C ASN A 68 -6.37 6.65 8.42
N ALA A 69 -5.35 7.34 7.94
CA ALA A 69 -5.30 8.80 7.99
C ALA A 69 -4.78 9.37 6.66
N LEU A 70 -5.24 10.57 6.35
CA LEU A 70 -4.69 11.38 5.27
C LEU A 70 -4.11 12.66 5.86
N LEU A 71 -2.89 13.01 5.45
CA LEU A 71 -2.26 14.30 5.73
C LEU A 71 -2.13 15.06 4.41
N SER A 72 -2.32 16.39 4.43
CA SER A 72 -2.26 17.21 3.21
C SER A 72 -1.73 18.62 3.48
N ARG A 73 -0.84 19.11 2.62
CA ARG A 73 -0.49 20.53 2.50
C ARG A 73 -1.55 21.30 1.72
N LEU A 74 -2.29 20.59 0.87
CA LEU A 74 -3.34 21.14 0.02
C LEU A 74 -4.67 21.20 0.78
N PRO A 75 -5.60 22.11 0.42
CA PRO A 75 -6.90 22.21 1.08
C PRO A 75 -7.71 20.91 1.02
N ILE A 76 -8.19 20.46 2.16
CA ILE A 76 -9.12 19.33 2.26
C ILE A 76 -10.55 19.89 2.18
N ILE A 77 -11.28 19.54 1.11
CA ILE A 77 -12.61 20.04 0.82
C ILE A 77 -13.69 19.21 1.49
N GLU A 78 -13.55 17.88 1.43
CA GLU A 78 -14.57 16.96 1.91
C GLU A 78 -13.93 15.66 2.42
N THR A 79 -14.56 15.02 3.39
CA THR A 79 -14.10 13.75 3.96
C THR A 79 -15.29 12.84 4.20
N HIS A 80 -15.22 11.62 3.67
CA HIS A 80 -16.18 10.55 3.93
C HIS A 80 -15.48 9.31 4.49
N VAL A 81 -16.12 8.69 5.48
CA VAL A 81 -15.67 7.40 6.02
C VAL A 81 -16.72 6.35 5.69
N HIS A 82 -16.34 5.39 4.88
CA HIS A 82 -17.20 4.29 4.48
C HIS A 82 -17.09 3.15 5.50
N ASN A 83 -18.07 3.07 6.38
CA ASN A 83 -18.14 2.08 7.44
C ASN A 83 -19.05 0.92 7.02
N HIS A 84 -18.45 -0.17 6.55
CA HIS A 84 -19.16 -1.40 6.17
C HIS A 84 -18.50 -2.62 6.86
N PRO A 85 -18.63 -2.76 8.20
CA PRO A 85 -17.90 -3.77 8.97
C PRO A 85 -18.23 -5.23 8.59
N ASP A 86 -19.38 -5.46 7.95
CA ASP A 86 -19.75 -6.78 7.44
C ASP A 86 -18.95 -7.20 6.20
N ILE A 87 -18.38 -6.24 5.48
CA ILE A 87 -17.65 -6.45 4.23
C ILE A 87 -16.20 -6.03 4.37
N LEU A 88 -15.95 -4.79 4.83
CA LEU A 88 -14.62 -4.21 5.01
C LEU A 88 -14.09 -4.54 6.40
N THR A 89 -12.93 -5.15 6.48
CA THR A 89 -12.31 -5.48 7.78
C THR A 89 -11.78 -4.24 8.50
N LYS A 90 -11.58 -3.15 7.76
CA LYS A 90 -11.08 -1.86 8.29
C LYS A 90 -11.80 -0.71 7.60
N PRO A 91 -11.90 0.49 8.23
CA PRO A 91 -12.55 1.65 7.65
C PRO A 91 -11.90 2.06 6.31
N PHE A 92 -12.72 2.47 5.35
CA PHE A 92 -12.29 2.97 4.05
C PHE A 92 -12.47 4.48 4.03
N LEU A 93 -11.38 5.22 3.82
CA LEU A 93 -11.35 6.68 3.90
C LEU A 93 -11.35 7.29 2.50
N GLU A 94 -12.26 8.23 2.26
CA GLU A 94 -12.34 9.05 1.05
C GLU A 94 -12.13 10.51 1.43
N VAL A 95 -11.22 11.21 0.75
CA VAL A 95 -10.93 12.62 0.96
C VAL A 95 -10.84 13.34 -0.37
N CYS A 96 -11.62 14.41 -0.53
CA CYS A 96 -11.52 15.31 -1.66
C CYS A 96 -10.55 16.45 -1.34
N ILE A 97 -9.58 16.68 -2.20
CA ILE A 97 -8.51 17.68 -2.07
C ILE A 97 -8.60 18.63 -3.24
N GLU A 98 -8.35 19.92 -3.00
CA GLU A 98 -8.18 20.93 -4.05
C GLU A 98 -6.69 21.06 -4.39
N GLU A 99 -6.32 20.75 -5.65
CA GLU A 99 -4.96 20.94 -6.15
C GLU A 99 -4.67 22.43 -6.33
N ALA A 100 -3.39 22.80 -6.48
CA ALA A 100 -2.95 24.20 -6.59
C ALA A 100 -3.58 24.95 -7.78
N ASP A 101 -4.04 24.24 -8.80
CA ASP A 101 -4.73 24.78 -9.98
C ASP A 101 -6.26 24.81 -9.84
N GLY A 102 -6.81 24.54 -8.64
CA GLY A 102 -8.23 24.54 -8.34
C GLY A 102 -8.98 23.26 -8.73
N ARG A 103 -8.29 22.28 -9.31
CA ARG A 103 -8.91 20.98 -9.64
C ARG A 103 -9.13 20.14 -8.38
N LYS A 104 -10.14 19.29 -8.44
CA LYS A 104 -10.45 18.35 -7.35
C LYS A 104 -9.81 17.00 -7.64
N LEU A 105 -9.11 16.48 -6.64
CA LEU A 105 -8.55 15.14 -6.61
C LEU A 105 -9.20 14.36 -5.47
N THR A 106 -9.82 13.23 -5.76
CA THR A 106 -10.35 12.35 -4.71
C THR A 106 -9.32 11.25 -4.38
N VAL A 107 -8.95 11.18 -3.12
CA VAL A 107 -7.99 10.20 -2.59
C VAL A 107 -8.73 9.20 -1.72
N PHE A 108 -8.61 7.93 -2.07
CA PHE A 108 -9.13 6.81 -1.28
C PHE A 108 -7.98 6.07 -0.59
N ILE A 109 -8.16 5.74 0.69
CA ILE A 109 -7.16 5.01 1.49
C ILE A 109 -7.79 3.73 2.03
N THR A 110 -7.14 2.60 1.76
CA THR A 110 -7.57 1.27 2.20
C THR A 110 -6.47 0.52 2.93
N HIS A 111 -6.88 -0.38 3.81
CA HIS A 111 -6.03 -1.42 4.37
C HIS A 111 -6.82 -2.74 4.30
N LEU A 112 -6.54 -3.56 3.30
CA LEU A 112 -7.28 -4.80 3.09
C LEU A 112 -6.94 -5.87 4.15
N ALA A 113 -7.77 -6.90 4.24
CA ALA A 113 -7.55 -8.03 5.12
C ALA A 113 -6.16 -8.64 4.94
N SER A 114 -5.47 -8.94 6.05
CA SER A 114 -4.14 -9.54 6.01
C SER A 114 -4.13 -10.88 5.27
N ALA A 115 -2.96 -11.28 4.76
CA ALA A 115 -2.79 -12.56 4.07
C ALA A 115 -3.18 -13.77 4.96
N PHE A 116 -3.00 -13.62 6.28
CA PHE A 116 -3.26 -14.66 7.28
C PHE A 116 -4.63 -14.53 7.95
N TYR A 117 -5.49 -13.64 7.46
CA TYR A 117 -6.83 -13.45 8.01
C TYR A 117 -7.64 -14.75 7.94
N ARG A 118 -8.11 -15.24 9.11
CA ARG A 118 -8.87 -16.49 9.26
C ARG A 118 -8.22 -17.71 8.58
N SER A 119 -6.92 -17.85 8.68
CA SER A 119 -6.08 -18.99 8.25
C SER A 119 -6.22 -19.53 6.82
N ARG A 120 -7.32 -19.31 6.10
CA ARG A 120 -7.56 -19.76 4.71
C ARG A 120 -8.38 -18.78 3.86
N GLY A 121 -8.94 -17.73 4.47
CA GLY A 121 -9.94 -16.88 3.83
C GLY A 121 -9.43 -15.52 3.34
N GLY A 122 -8.15 -15.21 3.56
CA GLY A 122 -7.64 -13.84 3.32
C GLY A 122 -7.85 -13.33 1.90
N ASP A 123 -7.63 -14.16 0.87
CA ASP A 123 -7.83 -13.72 -0.51
C ASP A 123 -9.31 -13.52 -0.87
N GLY A 124 -10.16 -14.46 -0.52
CA GLY A 124 -11.61 -14.32 -0.75
C GLY A 124 -12.18 -13.10 -0.01
N GLN A 125 -11.66 -12.78 1.19
CA GLN A 125 -12.03 -11.58 1.91
C GLN A 125 -11.56 -10.32 1.17
N ARG A 126 -10.29 -10.24 0.76
CA ARG A 126 -9.76 -9.12 -0.03
C ARG A 126 -10.52 -8.90 -1.34
N GLN A 127 -10.94 -9.98 -2.02
CA GLN A 127 -11.75 -9.84 -3.25
C GLN A 127 -13.12 -9.23 -2.95
N ARG A 128 -13.79 -9.62 -1.86
CA ARG A 128 -15.05 -8.98 -1.43
C ARG A 128 -14.86 -7.51 -1.07
N GLU A 129 -13.78 -7.19 -0.35
CA GLU A 129 -13.41 -5.81 -0.01
C GLU A 129 -13.19 -4.98 -1.26
N VAL A 130 -12.36 -5.46 -2.21
CA VAL A 130 -12.10 -4.76 -3.49
C VAL A 130 -13.38 -4.58 -4.29
N GLN A 131 -14.28 -5.57 -4.31
CA GLN A 131 -15.56 -5.43 -4.99
C GLN A 131 -16.42 -4.32 -4.38
N ALA A 132 -16.46 -4.21 -3.05
CA ALA A 132 -17.18 -3.13 -2.37
C ALA A 132 -16.52 -1.76 -2.64
N ILE A 133 -15.19 -1.67 -2.53
CA ILE A 133 -14.41 -0.48 -2.84
C ILE A 133 -14.69 0.00 -4.27
N LEU A 134 -14.66 -0.88 -5.25
CA LEU A 134 -14.94 -0.54 -6.65
C LEU A 134 -16.36 -0.01 -6.85
N ARG A 135 -17.35 -0.50 -6.10
CA ARG A 135 -18.72 0.03 -6.14
C ARG A 135 -18.80 1.46 -5.59
N ILE A 136 -18.08 1.73 -4.49
CA ILE A 136 -18.00 3.08 -3.90
C ILE A 136 -17.30 4.04 -4.89
N MET A 137 -16.14 3.65 -5.40
CA MET A 137 -15.35 4.45 -6.33
C MET A 137 -16.04 4.68 -7.69
N ALA A 138 -17.04 3.88 -8.04
CA ALA A 138 -17.79 4.04 -9.29
C ALA A 138 -18.50 5.41 -9.40
N SER A 139 -18.84 6.06 -8.28
CA SER A 139 -19.39 7.42 -8.24
C SER A 139 -18.42 8.50 -8.71
N LYS A 140 -17.12 8.20 -8.77
CA LYS A 140 -16.06 9.14 -9.16
C LYS A 140 -15.55 8.89 -10.61
N ARG A 141 -16.20 8.03 -11.37
CA ARG A 141 -15.82 7.79 -12.78
C ARG A 141 -15.87 9.10 -13.58
N GLY A 142 -14.86 9.31 -14.43
CA GLY A 142 -14.72 10.55 -15.21
C GLY A 142 -14.19 11.74 -14.40
N THR A 143 -13.73 11.53 -13.18
CA THR A 143 -13.02 12.55 -12.39
C THR A 143 -11.71 11.99 -11.87
N PRO A 144 -10.64 12.79 -11.73
CA PRO A 144 -9.36 12.35 -11.22
C PRO A 144 -9.49 11.80 -9.80
N HIS A 145 -9.12 10.54 -9.62
CA HIS A 145 -9.10 9.91 -8.30
C HIS A 145 -8.05 8.79 -8.23
N LEU A 146 -7.65 8.45 -7.01
CA LEU A 146 -6.73 7.35 -6.76
C LEU A 146 -7.13 6.53 -5.53
N LEU A 147 -6.67 5.29 -5.51
CA LEU A 147 -6.78 4.37 -4.38
C LEU A 147 -5.38 3.97 -3.94
N MET A 148 -5.05 4.18 -2.66
CA MET A 148 -3.76 3.83 -2.10
C MET A 148 -3.87 3.10 -0.76
N GLY A 149 -2.79 2.43 -0.36
CA GLY A 149 -2.69 1.77 0.93
C GLY A 149 -2.00 0.42 0.88
N ASP A 150 -2.21 -0.37 1.94
CA ASP A 150 -1.75 -1.74 2.06
C ASP A 150 -2.84 -2.71 1.60
N PHE A 151 -2.57 -3.39 0.50
CA PHE A 151 -3.52 -4.35 -0.10
C PHE A 151 -3.32 -5.76 0.40
N ASN A 152 -2.25 -6.03 1.16
CA ASN A 152 -1.91 -7.37 1.64
C ASN A 152 -1.94 -8.45 0.53
N ALA A 153 -1.66 -8.06 -0.69
CA ALA A 153 -1.77 -8.89 -1.90
C ALA A 153 -0.66 -8.56 -2.91
N ILE A 154 -0.24 -9.57 -3.65
CA ILE A 154 0.77 -9.45 -4.71
C ILE A 154 0.07 -9.28 -6.06
N ALA A 155 0.54 -8.36 -6.90
CA ALA A 155 -0.02 -8.15 -8.23
C ALA A 155 0.30 -9.32 -9.20
N PRO A 156 -0.57 -9.57 -10.21
CA PRO A 156 -0.21 -10.45 -11.31
C PRO A 156 1.09 -9.99 -12.00
N GLY A 157 2.05 -10.91 -12.12
CA GLY A 157 3.37 -10.64 -12.69
C GLY A 157 4.43 -10.20 -11.68
N ASP A 158 4.06 -9.79 -10.46
CA ASP A 158 5.01 -9.44 -9.42
C ASP A 158 5.61 -10.69 -8.74
N GLN A 159 6.85 -10.52 -8.28
CA GLN A 159 7.58 -11.58 -7.58
C GLN A 159 7.21 -11.59 -6.09
N LEU A 160 7.27 -12.78 -5.50
CA LEU A 160 7.29 -12.99 -4.05
C LEU A 160 8.53 -13.80 -3.69
N LYS A 161 9.39 -13.25 -2.84
CA LYS A 161 10.53 -13.95 -2.24
C LYS A 161 10.12 -14.57 -0.90
N ALA A 162 9.44 -15.71 -0.95
CA ALA A 162 8.91 -16.39 0.24
C ALA A 162 10.05 -16.76 1.22
N SER A 163 11.25 -17.05 0.72
CA SER A 163 12.44 -17.31 1.53
C SER A 163 12.92 -16.06 2.31
N ALA A 164 12.82 -14.88 1.71
CA ALA A 164 13.13 -13.63 2.38
C ALA A 164 12.12 -13.32 3.49
N LEU A 165 10.83 -13.53 3.22
CA LEU A 165 9.78 -13.42 4.23
C LEU A 165 10.01 -14.41 5.38
N LEU A 166 10.35 -15.67 5.08
CA LEU A 166 10.64 -16.68 6.11
C LEU A 166 11.80 -16.25 7.01
N ARG A 167 12.92 -15.78 6.43
CA ARG A 167 14.07 -15.26 7.20
C ARG A 167 13.67 -14.09 8.10
N TYR A 168 12.85 -13.18 7.59
CA TYR A 168 12.34 -12.08 8.39
C TYR A 168 11.51 -12.57 9.58
N LEU A 169 10.57 -13.48 9.37
CA LEU A 169 9.72 -14.03 10.44
C LEU A 169 10.54 -14.76 11.52
N ILE A 170 11.56 -15.53 11.11
CA ILE A 170 12.50 -16.18 12.05
C ILE A 170 13.26 -15.12 12.87
N LYS A 171 13.79 -14.08 12.21
CA LYS A 171 14.49 -12.98 12.88
C LYS A 171 13.59 -12.27 13.89
N MET A 172 12.34 -11.96 13.51
CA MET A 172 11.38 -11.30 14.38
C MET A 172 10.98 -12.19 15.57
N ASP A 173 10.81 -13.49 15.35
CA ASP A 173 10.53 -14.45 16.43
C ASP A 173 11.65 -14.45 17.47
N GLN A 174 12.90 -14.50 17.03
CA GLN A 174 14.08 -14.45 17.91
C GLN A 174 14.17 -13.12 18.68
N LEU A 175 13.89 -11.99 18.03
CA LEU A 175 13.90 -10.67 18.66
C LEU A 175 12.73 -10.51 19.63
N TYR A 176 11.55 -10.99 19.28
CA TYR A 176 10.38 -10.96 20.17
C TYR A 176 10.62 -11.77 21.45
N ARG A 177 11.20 -12.97 21.32
CA ARG A 177 11.55 -13.81 22.51
C ARG A 177 12.56 -13.14 23.42
N ARG A 178 13.47 -12.30 22.88
CA ARG A 178 14.46 -11.54 23.68
C ARG A 178 13.82 -10.31 24.34
N ASN A 179 13.02 -9.55 23.59
CA ASN A 179 12.41 -8.29 24.03
C ASN A 179 10.96 -8.13 23.53
N PRO A 180 9.96 -8.80 24.15
CA PRO A 180 8.58 -8.79 23.68
C PRO A 180 7.97 -7.39 23.54
N HIS A 181 8.28 -6.48 24.49
CA HIS A 181 7.71 -5.13 24.51
C HIS A 181 8.24 -4.21 23.41
N GLN A 182 9.44 -4.48 22.90
CA GLN A 182 10.06 -3.67 21.85
C GLN A 182 9.56 -4.05 20.45
N HIS A 183 9.21 -5.32 20.24
CA HIS A 183 8.82 -5.87 18.95
C HIS A 183 7.32 -6.21 18.86
N LEU A 184 6.54 -5.59 19.75
CA LEU A 184 5.08 -5.78 19.73
C LEU A 184 4.47 -5.28 18.41
N GLY A 185 3.70 -6.14 17.76
CA GLY A 185 3.01 -5.83 16.50
C GLY A 185 3.78 -6.23 15.24
N TYR A 186 5.08 -6.52 15.32
CA TYR A 186 5.81 -7.09 14.20
C TYR A 186 5.38 -8.54 13.94
N PRO A 187 5.11 -8.93 12.69
CA PRO A 187 4.80 -10.32 12.37
C PRO A 187 6.02 -11.21 12.65
N ASN A 188 5.77 -12.38 13.26
CA ASN A 188 6.77 -13.39 13.61
C ASN A 188 6.24 -14.79 13.27
N LEU A 189 7.02 -15.85 13.49
CA LEU A 189 6.59 -17.23 13.20
C LEU A 189 5.32 -17.62 13.97
N ASP A 190 5.24 -17.28 15.26
CA ASP A 190 4.10 -17.63 16.10
C ASP A 190 2.81 -16.94 15.63
N SER A 191 2.90 -15.74 15.02
CA SER A 191 1.73 -15.03 14.48
C SER A 191 1.22 -15.58 13.15
N VAL A 192 2.07 -16.30 12.41
CA VAL A 192 1.80 -16.78 11.05
C VAL A 192 1.53 -18.29 11.02
N ILE A 193 2.24 -19.07 11.84
CA ILE A 193 2.18 -20.52 11.86
C ILE A 193 1.32 -21.00 13.03
N PRO A 194 0.27 -21.79 12.78
CA PRO A 194 -0.55 -22.35 13.85
C PRO A 194 0.28 -23.15 14.85
N GLU A 195 -0.02 -23.04 16.14
CA GLU A 195 0.70 -23.70 17.24
C GLU A 195 0.95 -25.19 17.01
N ARG A 196 -0.04 -25.90 16.48
CA ARG A 196 0.06 -27.33 16.12
C ARG A 196 1.17 -27.66 15.10
N LEU A 197 1.73 -26.64 14.42
CA LEU A 197 2.77 -26.78 13.42
C LEU A 197 4.13 -26.21 13.89
N HIS A 198 4.25 -25.79 15.15
CA HIS A 198 5.51 -25.25 15.70
C HIS A 198 6.64 -26.29 15.73
N PHE A 199 6.30 -27.58 15.70
CA PHE A 199 7.31 -28.66 15.55
C PHE A 199 8.09 -28.56 14.24
N LEU A 200 7.60 -27.79 13.25
CA LEU A 200 8.29 -27.55 11.97
C LEU A 200 9.37 -26.47 12.03
N TYR A 201 9.48 -25.70 13.13
CA TYR A 201 10.42 -24.57 13.20
C TYR A 201 11.87 -24.94 12.88
N PRO A 202 12.46 -26.04 13.40
CA PRO A 202 13.81 -26.42 13.04
C PRO A 202 13.99 -26.70 11.54
N PHE A 203 12.94 -27.24 10.90
CA PHE A 203 12.92 -27.48 9.47
C PHE A 203 12.83 -26.16 8.67
N LEU A 204 12.02 -25.21 9.12
CA LEU A 204 11.90 -23.86 8.52
C LEU A 204 13.23 -23.10 8.62
N GLU A 205 13.94 -23.20 9.74
CA GLU A 205 15.28 -22.63 9.89
C GLU A 205 16.26 -23.27 8.90
N THR A 206 16.21 -24.59 8.71
CA THR A 206 17.04 -25.29 7.71
C THR A 206 16.74 -24.79 6.30
N ILE A 207 15.45 -24.60 5.95
CA ILE A 207 15.05 -24.04 4.64
C ILE A 207 15.64 -22.65 4.47
N ALA A 208 15.53 -21.79 5.49
CA ALA A 208 15.96 -20.39 5.42
C ALA A 208 17.47 -20.22 5.15
N HIS A 209 18.29 -21.21 5.53
CA HIS A 209 19.75 -21.21 5.34
C HIS A 209 20.21 -22.00 4.13
N ASN A 210 19.37 -22.77 3.48
CA ASN A 210 19.73 -23.59 2.31
C ASN A 210 19.29 -22.91 1.00
N LYS A 211 20.26 -22.58 0.13
CA LYS A 211 20.00 -21.84 -1.13
C LYS A 211 19.03 -22.58 -2.08
N VAL A 212 19.12 -23.92 -2.17
CA VAL A 212 18.27 -24.72 -3.05
C VAL A 212 16.83 -24.74 -2.52
N LEU A 213 16.66 -24.97 -1.21
CA LEU A 213 15.35 -24.96 -0.56
C LEU A 213 14.71 -23.57 -0.61
N CYS A 214 15.50 -22.49 -0.46
CA CYS A 214 15.03 -21.12 -0.66
C CYS A 214 14.47 -20.91 -2.08
N ALA A 215 15.21 -21.34 -3.12
CA ALA A 215 14.76 -21.21 -4.52
C ALA A 215 13.46 -22.00 -4.78
N LEU A 216 13.33 -23.20 -4.22
CA LEU A 216 12.11 -23.99 -4.32
C LEU A 216 10.94 -23.32 -3.59
N LEU A 217 11.19 -22.78 -2.38
CA LEU A 217 10.19 -22.05 -1.60
C LEU A 217 9.72 -20.79 -2.35
N ASP A 218 10.62 -20.02 -2.95
CA ASP A 218 10.29 -18.81 -3.73
C ASP A 218 9.43 -19.17 -4.96
N LYS A 219 9.77 -20.25 -5.66
CA LYS A 219 8.99 -20.74 -6.79
C LYS A 219 7.58 -21.19 -6.34
N ALA A 220 7.49 -21.96 -5.27
CA ALA A 220 6.22 -22.40 -4.70
C ALA A 220 5.39 -21.18 -4.23
N GLY A 221 5.98 -20.25 -3.49
CA GLY A 221 5.32 -19.01 -3.04
C GLY A 221 4.76 -18.20 -4.20
N SER A 222 5.52 -18.06 -5.28
CA SER A 222 5.08 -17.33 -6.48
C SER A 222 3.88 -18.00 -7.18
N VAL A 223 3.77 -19.33 -7.15
CA VAL A 223 2.65 -20.06 -7.75
C VAL A 223 1.40 -20.03 -6.88
N TYR A 224 1.57 -20.22 -5.56
CA TYR A 224 0.43 -20.33 -4.64
C TYR A 224 -0.10 -19.01 -4.11
N THR A 225 0.63 -17.90 -4.33
CA THR A 225 0.17 -16.58 -3.90
C THR A 225 -1.03 -16.14 -4.72
N SER A 226 -2.13 -15.85 -4.04
CA SER A 226 -3.32 -15.32 -4.70
C SER A 226 -3.12 -13.87 -5.15
N ARG A 227 -3.64 -13.57 -6.35
CA ARG A 227 -3.50 -12.30 -7.06
C ARG A 227 -4.85 -11.71 -7.47
N GLY A 228 -5.95 -12.31 -6.98
CA GLY A 228 -7.31 -12.03 -7.43
C GLY A 228 -7.73 -10.59 -7.16
N SER A 229 -7.48 -10.08 -5.97
CA SER A 229 -7.85 -8.72 -5.55
C SER A 229 -7.20 -7.64 -6.42
N ILE A 230 -5.90 -7.73 -6.67
CA ILE A 230 -5.19 -6.76 -7.54
C ILE A 230 -5.61 -6.92 -9.01
N SER A 231 -5.85 -8.16 -9.46
CA SER A 231 -6.37 -8.42 -10.80
C SER A 231 -7.72 -7.75 -11.04
N MET A 232 -8.60 -7.71 -10.03
CA MET A 232 -9.91 -7.03 -10.12
C MET A 232 -9.76 -5.52 -10.35
N LEU A 233 -8.85 -4.85 -9.63
CA LEU A 233 -8.57 -3.42 -9.81
C LEU A 233 -8.08 -3.11 -11.23
N ARG A 234 -7.11 -3.89 -11.72
CA ARG A 234 -6.60 -3.73 -13.10
C ARG A 234 -7.68 -3.97 -14.15
N LYS A 235 -8.53 -5.00 -13.96
CA LYS A 235 -9.68 -5.28 -14.87
C LYS A 235 -10.74 -4.18 -14.84
N ALA A 236 -10.88 -3.47 -13.72
CA ALA A 236 -11.75 -2.31 -13.58
C ALA A 236 -11.18 -1.03 -14.21
N GLY A 237 -9.96 -1.09 -14.81
CA GLY A 237 -9.29 0.00 -15.51
C GLY A 237 -8.36 0.85 -14.65
N TYR A 238 -8.14 0.51 -13.38
CA TYR A 238 -7.19 1.24 -12.53
C TYR A 238 -5.75 0.92 -12.89
N ILE A 239 -4.93 1.96 -12.93
CA ILE A 239 -3.54 1.90 -13.34
C ILE A 239 -2.63 1.82 -12.11
N ASP A 240 -1.84 0.78 -12.01
CA ASP A 240 -0.78 0.61 -11.00
C ASP A 240 0.37 1.59 -11.32
N CYS A 241 0.46 2.69 -10.57
CA CYS A 241 1.41 3.77 -10.81
C CYS A 241 2.85 3.30 -10.84
N PHE A 242 3.23 2.45 -9.87
CA PHE A 242 4.60 1.94 -9.81
C PHE A 242 4.91 1.06 -11.03
N ARG A 243 4.04 0.12 -11.36
CA ARG A 243 4.28 -0.81 -12.46
C ARG A 243 4.27 -0.12 -13.83
N LEU A 244 3.50 0.94 -13.99
CA LEU A 244 3.52 1.76 -15.22
C LEU A 244 4.89 2.41 -15.43
N LYS A 245 5.52 2.94 -14.39
CA LYS A 245 6.82 3.63 -14.48
C LYS A 245 8.02 2.69 -14.37
N ASN A 246 7.88 1.57 -13.66
CA ASN A 246 8.96 0.65 -13.36
C ASN A 246 8.59 -0.79 -13.77
N PRO A 247 8.47 -1.09 -15.08
CA PRO A 247 7.93 -2.36 -15.56
C PRO A 247 8.76 -3.59 -15.15
N LYS A 248 10.05 -3.42 -14.87
CA LYS A 248 10.99 -4.51 -14.53
C LYS A 248 11.45 -4.50 -13.07
N ASP A 249 11.28 -3.39 -12.35
CA ASP A 249 11.68 -3.28 -10.95
C ASP A 249 10.71 -4.09 -10.07
N PRO A 250 11.16 -4.94 -9.15
CA PRO A 250 10.28 -5.64 -8.22
C PRO A 250 9.46 -4.68 -7.32
N GLY A 251 10.02 -3.53 -6.93
CA GLY A 251 9.37 -2.52 -6.10
C GLY A 251 8.92 -3.04 -4.75
N PHE A 252 9.68 -3.92 -4.13
CA PHE A 252 9.31 -4.52 -2.85
C PHE A 252 9.08 -3.47 -1.77
N THR A 253 7.97 -3.60 -1.04
CA THR A 253 7.61 -2.70 0.06
C THR A 253 7.59 -3.38 1.42
N CYS A 254 7.47 -4.70 1.49
CA CYS A 254 7.33 -5.43 2.76
C CYS A 254 7.99 -6.82 2.68
N PRO A 255 8.61 -7.29 3.78
CA PRO A 255 9.04 -6.52 4.95
C PRO A 255 10.23 -5.60 4.63
N ALA A 256 10.27 -4.39 5.20
CA ALA A 256 11.33 -3.41 4.94
C ALA A 256 12.74 -3.95 5.25
N GLY A 257 12.90 -4.70 6.34
CA GLY A 257 14.18 -5.29 6.75
C GLY A 257 14.58 -6.58 6.01
N SER A 258 13.73 -7.10 5.09
CA SER A 258 14.02 -8.29 4.27
C SER A 258 13.05 -8.36 3.08
N LEU A 259 13.28 -7.51 2.11
CA LEU A 259 12.38 -7.24 0.99
C LEU A 259 11.90 -8.51 0.29
N ALA A 260 10.60 -8.81 0.41
CA ALA A 260 10.00 -10.05 -0.06
C ALA A 260 8.90 -9.86 -1.08
N GLY A 261 8.07 -8.80 -0.94
CA GLY A 261 6.95 -8.55 -1.84
C GLY A 261 6.53 -7.08 -1.89
N ARG A 262 5.82 -6.71 -2.93
CA ARG A 262 5.13 -5.44 -3.05
C ARG A 262 3.68 -5.66 -2.70
N ILE A 263 3.23 -5.09 -1.59
CA ILE A 263 1.86 -5.19 -1.09
C ILE A 263 1.21 -3.83 -0.86
N ASP A 264 2.01 -2.75 -0.95
CA ASP A 264 1.56 -1.37 -0.90
C ASP A 264 1.47 -0.82 -2.33
N TYR A 265 0.38 -0.11 -2.64
CA TYR A 265 0.09 0.36 -3.99
C TYR A 265 -0.51 1.76 -3.99
N ILE A 266 -0.30 2.45 -5.13
CA ILE A 266 -1.09 3.60 -5.56
C ILE A 266 -1.67 3.26 -6.93
N PHE A 267 -3.00 3.12 -6.99
CA PHE A 267 -3.76 2.92 -8.23
C PHE A 267 -4.43 4.24 -8.63
N ALA A 268 -4.16 4.70 -9.84
CA ALA A 268 -4.79 5.90 -10.38
C ALA A 268 -5.95 5.54 -11.31
N SER A 269 -6.98 6.43 -11.38
CA SER A 269 -7.95 6.42 -12.46
C SER A 269 -7.25 6.70 -13.80
N PRO A 270 -7.80 6.27 -14.95
CA PRO A 270 -7.19 6.54 -16.25
C PRO A 270 -6.86 8.01 -16.47
N ASP A 271 -7.80 8.91 -16.19
CA ASP A 271 -7.62 10.36 -16.34
C ASP A 271 -6.44 10.92 -15.49
N LEU A 272 -6.29 10.40 -14.27
CA LEU A 272 -5.18 10.81 -13.41
C LEU A 272 -3.85 10.18 -13.86
N ALA A 273 -3.87 8.96 -14.35
CA ALA A 273 -2.68 8.24 -14.78
C ALA A 273 -1.96 8.91 -15.98
N GLU A 274 -2.68 9.65 -16.81
CA GLU A 274 -2.09 10.45 -17.89
C GLU A 274 -1.12 11.52 -17.37
N ARG A 275 -1.33 11.98 -16.13
CA ARG A 275 -0.47 12.97 -15.45
C ARG A 275 0.70 12.34 -14.70
N LEU A 276 0.80 11.01 -14.64
CA LEU A 276 1.81 10.32 -13.85
C LEU A 276 3.21 10.57 -14.42
N ALA A 277 4.05 11.27 -13.66
CA ALA A 277 5.44 11.58 -14.01
C ALA A 277 6.41 10.51 -13.51
N ALA A 278 6.31 10.13 -12.22
CA ALA A 278 7.18 9.16 -11.57
C ALA A 278 6.43 8.35 -10.52
N SER A 279 6.97 7.17 -10.19
CA SER A 279 6.56 6.41 -9.00
C SER A 279 7.74 5.58 -8.52
N TYR A 280 7.98 5.55 -7.20
CA TYR A 280 9.14 4.89 -6.60
C TYR A 280 8.86 4.49 -5.14
N VAL A 281 9.71 3.62 -4.61
CA VAL A 281 9.71 3.21 -3.19
C VAL A 281 10.80 3.98 -2.47
N VAL A 282 10.51 4.51 -1.28
CA VAL A 282 11.48 5.21 -0.43
C VAL A 282 12.10 4.20 0.53
N THR A 283 13.38 3.91 0.36
CA THR A 283 14.12 2.93 1.18
C THR A 283 14.84 3.56 2.37
N GLU A 284 15.17 4.83 2.26
CA GLU A 284 15.85 5.62 3.29
C GLU A 284 15.52 7.09 3.16
N GLY A 285 15.66 7.86 4.21
CA GLY A 285 15.42 9.31 4.18
C GLY A 285 16.01 10.02 5.39
N ASN A 286 16.70 11.14 5.14
CA ASN A 286 17.33 11.99 6.17
C ASN A 286 18.22 11.18 7.15
N GLY A 287 18.97 10.20 6.63
CA GLY A 287 19.87 9.35 7.42
C GLY A 287 19.20 8.23 8.21
N ILE A 288 17.90 7.99 7.99
CA ILE A 288 17.13 6.90 8.61
C ILE A 288 16.86 5.83 7.55
N SER A 289 17.11 4.56 7.89
CA SER A 289 16.70 3.42 7.06
C SER A 289 15.20 3.15 7.22
N GLY A 290 14.54 2.72 6.14
CA GLY A 290 13.10 2.46 6.14
C GLY A 290 12.67 1.41 7.18
N ASP A 291 13.50 0.40 7.44
CA ASP A 291 13.22 -0.66 8.42
C ASP A 291 13.34 -0.20 9.89
N GLU A 292 13.99 0.93 10.16
CA GLU A 292 13.96 1.60 11.46
C GLU A 292 12.62 2.30 11.72
N ALA A 293 11.95 2.72 10.65
CA ALA A 293 10.69 3.47 10.74
C ALA A 293 9.46 2.57 10.73
N SER A 294 9.42 1.52 9.88
CA SER A 294 8.30 0.57 9.78
C SER A 294 8.76 -0.77 9.21
N ASP A 295 7.92 -1.80 9.31
CA ASP A 295 8.11 -3.04 8.56
C ASP A 295 7.64 -2.93 7.09
N HIS A 296 7.08 -1.79 6.69
CA HIS A 296 6.80 -1.42 5.30
C HIS A 296 7.69 -0.27 4.84
N LEU A 297 7.90 -0.16 3.53
CA LEU A 297 8.50 0.99 2.87
C LEU A 297 7.40 1.81 2.18
N PRO A 298 7.43 3.15 2.26
CA PRO A 298 6.44 3.97 1.59
C PRO A 298 6.63 3.96 0.07
N ILE A 299 5.50 4.03 -0.64
CA ILE A 299 5.44 4.18 -2.09
C ILE A 299 4.99 5.59 -2.44
N VAL A 300 5.61 6.18 -3.46
CA VAL A 300 5.34 7.54 -3.95
C VAL A 300 4.85 7.48 -5.38
N ALA A 301 3.91 8.39 -5.73
CA ALA A 301 3.53 8.71 -7.09
C ALA A 301 3.53 10.24 -7.28
N GLU A 302 4.08 10.71 -8.38
CA GLU A 302 4.18 12.11 -8.75
C GLU A 302 3.32 12.39 -9.97
N PHE A 303 2.40 13.35 -9.86
CA PHE A 303 1.49 13.73 -10.94
C PHE A 303 1.79 15.14 -11.41
N GLY A 304 2.09 15.30 -12.71
CA GLY A 304 2.30 16.59 -13.37
C GLY A 304 1.02 17.42 -13.44
N GLU A 305 1.18 18.65 -13.86
CA GLU A 305 0.06 19.49 -14.28
C GLU A 305 -0.50 18.99 -15.62
N CYS A 306 -1.80 19.17 -15.88
CA CYS A 306 -2.31 18.93 -17.22
C CYS A 306 -1.67 19.92 -18.19
N ILE A 307 -1.07 19.44 -19.25
CA ILE A 307 -0.71 20.28 -20.38
C ILE A 307 -2.05 20.58 -21.09
N GLU A 308 -2.68 21.72 -20.79
CA GLU A 308 -3.77 22.23 -21.59
C GLU A 308 -3.20 22.52 -22.98
N GLY A 309 -3.56 21.72 -23.99
CA GLY A 309 -3.23 22.04 -25.36
C GLY A 309 -2.54 20.97 -26.20
N VAL A 310 -3.04 19.74 -26.25
CA VAL A 310 -2.88 18.86 -27.44
C VAL A 310 -4.21 18.15 -27.71
N ASN A 311 -5.27 18.91 -27.92
CA ASN A 311 -6.45 18.45 -28.66
C ASN A 311 -6.30 18.87 -30.11
N GLY A 312 -5.30 18.30 -30.80
CA GLY A 312 -5.30 18.26 -32.25
C GLY A 312 -6.24 17.13 -32.70
N PRO A 313 -7.20 17.35 -33.62
CA PRO A 313 -8.04 16.27 -34.11
C PRO A 313 -7.18 15.20 -34.77
N VAL A 314 -7.30 13.98 -34.31
CA VAL A 314 -6.76 12.80 -35.01
C VAL A 314 -7.46 12.73 -36.36
N HIS A 315 -6.82 13.24 -37.39
CA HIS A 315 -7.25 13.11 -38.76
C HIS A 315 -7.34 11.62 -39.09
N GLY A 316 -8.58 11.16 -39.31
CA GLY A 316 -8.89 9.83 -39.72
C GLY A 316 -8.13 9.45 -41.01
N LEU A 317 -7.45 8.35 -40.95
CA LEU A 317 -7.01 7.59 -42.13
C LEU A 317 -8.26 6.98 -42.77
N THR A 318 -8.85 7.71 -43.68
CA THR A 318 -9.78 7.13 -44.68
C THR A 318 -8.97 6.33 -45.70
N THR A 319 -8.98 5.04 -45.57
CA THR A 319 -8.58 4.13 -46.66
C THR A 319 -9.73 4.00 -47.63
N THR A 320 -9.73 4.80 -48.71
CA THR A 320 -10.43 4.50 -49.93
C THR A 320 -9.45 3.82 -50.91
N GLY A 321 -9.54 2.53 -51.07
CA GLY A 321 -8.92 1.82 -52.19
C GLY A 321 -10.04 1.32 -53.12
N PRO A 322 -9.94 1.45 -54.45
CA PRO A 322 -10.99 1.07 -55.37
C PRO A 322 -11.02 -0.42 -55.62
N LEU A 323 -12.24 -0.96 -55.72
CA LEU A 323 -12.55 -2.25 -56.35
C LEU A 323 -12.32 -2.18 -57.85
N THR A 324 -11.47 -3.04 -58.38
CA THR A 324 -11.59 -3.68 -59.69
C THR A 324 -10.96 -5.06 -59.62
#